data_9b626c1d8df671bd07cc232a3be15ec4
#
_entry.id   9b626c1d8df671bd07cc232a3be15ec4
#
_cell.length_a   1.000
_cell.length_b   1.000
_cell.length_c   1.000
_cell.angle_alpha   90.00
_cell.angle_beta   90.00
_cell.angle_gamma   90.00
#
_symmetry.space_group_name_H-M   'P 1'
#
loop_
_entity.id
_entity.type
_entity.pdbx_description
1 polymer ?
#
loop_
_entity_poly.entity_id
_entity_poly.type
_entity_poly.pdbx_seq_one_letter_code
_entity_poly.pdbx_strand_id
1 'polypeptide(L)'
;MDQSLLQQATAYLPAQILYATAELGIADVLAEGPLSAAEVAARAGADTAAVLRLLRALVGLGVVAQADADTFALTETGAQLRADVPDSIRDTILLCTMPALWHAWGELATAVRTGKPVRDRDTGYTAFETTARHAELSRLYRTAKARASLEFTASAVKVYDFSAFGVVADLGGDCGTFLAAILASAPETRGIVYDLPQAHEQTAETLREAGVADRCEIAGGDAAVAVETGADAYVLNHVLRDMDDDHAVALLRNCRAAMGREARLIVVETVMPVVLSAEDSPAYGMTDLNNLVYAGGRERTAEEYRALLRAAGFAVMSTTNAASTEGLPDYQLIECAPDD
;
A
#
# COMPACT_ATOMS: atom_id res chain seq x y z
N MET A 1 3.17 10.05 -27.39
CA MET A 1 2.55 9.06 -28.33
C MET A 1 1.12 8.86 -27.87
N ASP A 2 0.17 9.17 -28.75
CA ASP A 2 -1.26 8.97 -28.44
C ASP A 2 -1.52 7.47 -28.31
N GLN A 3 -1.57 6.96 -27.09
CA GLN A 3 -1.96 5.57 -26.86
C GLN A 3 -3.43 5.46 -27.27
N SER A 4 -3.72 4.64 -28.28
CA SER A 4 -5.10 4.44 -28.69
C SER A 4 -5.90 3.83 -27.53
N LEU A 5 -7.20 4.16 -27.42
CA LEU A 5 -8.09 3.54 -26.41
C LEU A 5 -8.05 1.99 -26.46
N LEU A 6 -7.80 1.43 -27.65
CA LEU A 6 -7.64 -0.01 -27.81
C LEU A 6 -6.38 -0.55 -27.06
N GLN A 7 -5.26 0.18 -27.12
CA GLN A 7 -4.04 -0.18 -26.37
C GLN A 7 -4.31 -0.12 -24.87
N GLN A 8 -5.01 0.91 -24.39
CA GLN A 8 -5.40 1.03 -22.99
C GLN A 8 -6.34 -0.13 -22.58
N ALA A 9 -7.32 -0.46 -23.42
CA ALA A 9 -8.24 -1.56 -23.16
C ALA A 9 -7.56 -2.95 -23.11
N THR A 10 -6.39 -3.11 -23.75
CA THR A 10 -5.61 -4.34 -23.74
C THR A 10 -4.42 -4.31 -22.77
N ALA A 11 -4.25 -3.24 -22.00
CA ALA A 11 -3.16 -3.10 -21.01
C ALA A 11 -3.19 -4.14 -19.88
N TYR A 12 -4.27 -4.87 -19.73
CA TYR A 12 -4.36 -6.00 -18.82
C TYR A 12 -3.44 -7.17 -19.21
N LEU A 13 -3.10 -7.32 -20.50
CA LEU A 13 -2.24 -8.43 -20.97
C LEU A 13 -0.85 -8.38 -20.33
N PRO A 14 -0.10 -7.28 -20.37
CA PRO A 14 1.16 -7.15 -19.63
C PRO A 14 1.03 -7.46 -18.14
N ALA A 15 -0.01 -6.96 -17.48
CA ALA A 15 -0.24 -7.19 -16.06
C ALA A 15 -0.37 -8.69 -15.72
N GLN A 16 -1.14 -9.44 -16.52
CA GLN A 16 -1.33 -10.89 -16.33
C GLN A 16 -0.09 -11.71 -16.71
N ILE A 17 0.68 -11.27 -17.69
CA ILE A 17 1.96 -11.87 -18.04
C ILE A 17 2.95 -11.73 -16.88
N LEU A 18 3.05 -10.54 -16.28
CA LEU A 18 3.91 -10.29 -15.12
C LEU A 18 3.46 -11.07 -13.89
N TYR A 19 2.14 -11.17 -13.64
CA TYR A 19 1.60 -12.01 -12.57
C TYR A 19 2.02 -13.46 -12.73
N ALA A 20 1.77 -14.06 -13.90
CA ALA A 20 2.14 -15.45 -14.17
C ALA A 20 3.66 -15.68 -14.06
N THR A 21 4.46 -14.71 -14.45
CA THR A 21 5.93 -14.75 -14.34
C THR A 21 6.38 -14.78 -12.87
N ALA A 22 5.79 -13.92 -12.05
CA ALA A 22 6.08 -13.82 -10.62
C ALA A 22 5.58 -15.06 -9.85
N GLU A 23 4.37 -15.54 -10.17
CA GLU A 23 3.74 -16.71 -9.57
C GLU A 23 4.54 -17.99 -9.85
N LEU A 24 5.00 -18.18 -11.09
CA LEU A 24 5.79 -19.33 -11.52
C LEU A 24 7.29 -19.20 -11.14
N GLY A 25 7.74 -18.10 -10.56
CA GLY A 25 9.14 -17.88 -10.19
C GLY A 25 10.10 -17.88 -11.37
N ILE A 26 9.67 -17.46 -12.57
CA ILE A 26 10.47 -17.51 -13.80
C ILE A 26 11.76 -16.69 -13.68
N ALA A 27 11.71 -15.54 -12.98
CA ALA A 27 12.88 -14.71 -12.76
C ALA A 27 13.92 -15.38 -11.86
N ASP A 28 13.48 -16.11 -10.82
CA ASP A 28 14.36 -16.87 -9.94
C ASP A 28 15.02 -18.05 -10.68
N VAL A 29 14.23 -18.71 -11.54
CA VAL A 29 14.73 -19.80 -12.39
C VAL A 29 15.83 -19.33 -13.34
N LEU A 30 15.72 -18.13 -13.90
CA LEU A 30 16.69 -17.53 -14.83
C LEU A 30 17.83 -16.78 -14.13
N ALA A 31 17.83 -16.69 -12.80
CA ALA A 31 18.84 -15.93 -12.04
C ALA A 31 20.27 -16.48 -12.21
N GLU A 32 20.41 -17.80 -12.41
CA GLU A 32 21.71 -18.48 -12.54
C GLU A 32 22.33 -18.37 -13.96
N GLY A 33 21.58 -17.86 -14.94
CA GLY A 33 22.07 -17.67 -16.31
C GLY A 33 21.06 -18.06 -17.38
N PRO A 34 21.46 -17.99 -18.66
CA PRO A 34 20.61 -18.32 -19.79
C PRO A 34 20.18 -19.79 -19.78
N LEU A 35 18.88 -20.05 -20.04
CA LEU A 35 18.29 -21.38 -20.11
C LEU A 35 17.41 -21.52 -21.35
N SER A 36 17.23 -22.77 -21.81
CA SER A 36 16.24 -23.10 -22.82
C SER A 36 14.83 -23.07 -22.21
N ALA A 37 13.78 -22.91 -23.05
CA ALA A 37 12.41 -22.96 -22.60
C ALA A 37 12.05 -24.30 -21.92
N ALA A 38 12.67 -25.39 -22.35
CA ALA A 38 12.47 -26.72 -21.73
C ALA A 38 13.05 -26.79 -20.32
N GLU A 39 14.24 -26.21 -20.09
CA GLU A 39 14.87 -26.16 -18.77
C GLU A 39 14.07 -25.24 -17.80
N VAL A 40 13.61 -24.08 -18.29
CA VAL A 40 12.76 -23.18 -17.51
C VAL A 40 11.45 -23.90 -17.14
N ALA A 41 10.80 -24.56 -18.09
CA ALA A 41 9.56 -25.28 -17.85
C ALA A 41 9.73 -26.42 -16.82
N ALA A 42 10.81 -27.18 -16.92
CA ALA A 42 11.12 -28.25 -15.98
C ALA A 42 11.32 -27.74 -14.54
N ARG A 43 12.04 -26.61 -14.37
CA ARG A 43 12.29 -26.00 -13.05
C ARG A 43 11.04 -25.33 -12.48
N ALA A 44 10.21 -24.70 -13.34
CA ALA A 44 8.97 -24.06 -12.93
C ALA A 44 7.78 -25.04 -12.77
N GLY A 45 7.96 -26.32 -13.11
CA GLY A 45 6.89 -27.32 -13.05
C GLY A 45 5.75 -27.06 -14.05
N ALA A 46 6.06 -26.52 -15.24
CA ALA A 46 5.10 -26.03 -16.20
C ALA A 46 5.25 -26.70 -17.59
N ASP A 47 4.26 -26.51 -18.48
CA ASP A 47 4.30 -27.02 -19.84
C ASP A 47 5.32 -26.26 -20.70
N THR A 48 6.20 -26.99 -21.38
CA THR A 48 7.29 -26.41 -22.20
C THR A 48 6.78 -25.51 -23.32
N ALA A 49 5.71 -25.88 -24.00
CA ALA A 49 5.18 -25.08 -25.12
C ALA A 49 4.53 -23.79 -24.62
N ALA A 50 3.86 -23.84 -23.47
CA ALA A 50 3.28 -22.67 -22.83
C ALA A 50 4.37 -21.73 -22.29
N VAL A 51 5.42 -22.25 -21.62
CA VAL A 51 6.56 -21.47 -21.14
C VAL A 51 7.29 -20.79 -22.28
N LEU A 52 7.52 -21.45 -23.42
CA LEU A 52 8.11 -20.81 -24.59
C LEU A 52 7.30 -19.60 -25.07
N ARG A 53 5.97 -19.72 -25.06
CA ARG A 53 5.08 -18.60 -25.42
C ARG A 53 5.16 -17.46 -24.40
N LEU A 54 5.20 -17.79 -23.11
CA LEU A 54 5.37 -16.80 -22.03
C LEU A 54 6.70 -16.06 -22.17
N LEU A 55 7.81 -16.79 -22.34
CA LEU A 55 9.14 -16.19 -22.51
C LEU A 55 9.21 -15.25 -23.72
N ARG A 56 8.59 -15.62 -24.85
CA ARG A 56 8.50 -14.75 -26.03
C ARG A 56 7.70 -13.47 -25.76
N ALA A 57 6.63 -13.55 -24.97
CA ALA A 57 5.89 -12.36 -24.55
C ALA A 57 6.72 -11.46 -23.61
N LEU A 58 7.51 -12.07 -22.73
CA LEU A 58 8.40 -11.35 -21.79
C LEU A 58 9.56 -10.63 -22.51
N VAL A 59 9.99 -11.11 -23.69
CA VAL A 59 10.93 -10.36 -24.55
C VAL A 59 10.33 -9.01 -24.93
N GLY A 60 9.06 -8.97 -25.32
CA GLY A 60 8.35 -7.74 -25.69
C GLY A 60 8.17 -6.77 -24.52
N LEU A 61 8.19 -7.27 -23.28
CA LEU A 61 8.13 -6.46 -22.05
C LEU A 61 9.52 -6.09 -21.51
N GLY A 62 10.59 -6.52 -22.15
CA GLY A 62 11.97 -6.25 -21.71
C GLY A 62 12.39 -7.00 -20.43
N VAL A 63 11.62 -8.01 -20.01
CA VAL A 63 11.90 -8.82 -18.80
C VAL A 63 12.97 -9.87 -19.07
N VAL A 64 12.95 -10.48 -20.25
CA VAL A 64 13.97 -11.42 -20.71
C VAL A 64 14.52 -10.99 -22.06
N ALA A 65 15.77 -11.37 -22.34
CA ALA A 65 16.39 -11.30 -23.65
C ALA A 65 16.43 -12.69 -24.26
N GLN A 66 16.14 -12.81 -25.55
CA GLN A 66 16.28 -14.06 -26.30
C GLN A 66 17.65 -14.07 -27.02
N ALA A 67 18.50 -15.01 -26.66
CA ALA A 67 19.86 -15.11 -27.22
C ALA A 67 19.89 -15.86 -28.58
N ASP A 68 19.03 -16.89 -28.70
CA ASP A 68 18.84 -17.68 -29.93
C ASP A 68 17.40 -18.23 -30.00
N ALA A 69 17.15 -19.21 -30.87
CA ALA A 69 15.81 -19.73 -31.12
C ALA A 69 15.07 -20.24 -29.85
N ASP A 70 15.81 -20.71 -28.84
CA ASP A 70 15.25 -21.37 -27.64
C ASP A 70 15.94 -20.97 -26.32
N THR A 71 16.91 -20.07 -26.33
CA THR A 71 17.68 -19.66 -25.14
C THR A 71 17.28 -18.26 -24.68
N PHE A 72 16.92 -18.13 -23.40
CA PHE A 72 16.46 -16.90 -22.78
C PHE A 72 17.30 -16.55 -21.56
N ALA A 73 17.57 -15.28 -21.36
CA ALA A 73 18.30 -14.74 -20.23
C ALA A 73 17.50 -13.63 -19.55
N LEU A 74 17.62 -13.52 -18.23
CA LEU A 74 17.02 -12.42 -17.47
C LEU A 74 17.71 -11.10 -17.82
N THR A 75 16.95 -10.02 -17.98
CA THR A 75 17.47 -8.67 -18.14
C THR A 75 17.68 -8.00 -16.79
N GLU A 76 18.31 -6.82 -16.75
CA GLU A 76 18.40 -5.99 -15.55
C GLU A 76 16.99 -5.61 -15.04
N THR A 77 16.07 -5.21 -15.93
CA THR A 77 14.68 -4.95 -15.58
C THR A 77 13.98 -6.20 -15.03
N GLY A 78 14.20 -7.35 -15.68
CA GLY A 78 13.63 -8.62 -15.24
C GLY A 78 14.17 -9.09 -13.88
N ALA A 79 15.39 -8.71 -13.52
CA ALA A 79 15.98 -9.05 -12.23
C ALA A 79 15.17 -8.48 -11.03
N GLN A 80 14.42 -7.40 -11.23
CA GLN A 80 13.54 -6.85 -10.20
C GLN A 80 12.35 -7.78 -9.83
N LEU A 81 12.10 -8.83 -10.63
CA LEU A 81 11.08 -9.86 -10.32
C LEU A 81 11.63 -11.02 -9.49
N ARG A 82 12.91 -11.05 -9.17
CA ARG A 82 13.51 -12.08 -8.31
C ARG A 82 13.07 -11.88 -6.86
N ALA A 83 12.92 -12.98 -6.13
CA ALA A 83 12.53 -12.96 -4.72
C ALA A 83 13.68 -12.55 -3.79
N ASP A 84 14.95 -12.76 -4.22
CA ASP A 84 16.17 -12.64 -3.40
C ASP A 84 16.89 -11.29 -3.55
N VAL A 85 16.31 -10.31 -4.24
CA VAL A 85 16.95 -8.99 -4.43
C VAL A 85 16.27 -7.93 -3.54
N PRO A 86 17.04 -6.98 -2.98
CA PRO A 86 16.51 -5.95 -2.08
C PRO A 86 15.42 -5.07 -2.74
N ASP A 87 15.59 -4.79 -4.05
CA ASP A 87 14.68 -3.94 -4.83
C ASP A 87 13.59 -4.75 -5.57
N SER A 88 13.27 -5.95 -5.10
CA SER A 88 12.25 -6.78 -5.72
C SER A 88 10.88 -6.09 -5.73
N ILE A 89 10.25 -6.07 -6.91
CA ILE A 89 8.85 -5.64 -7.08
C ILE A 89 7.90 -6.84 -7.21
N ARG A 90 8.41 -8.07 -7.05
CA ARG A 90 7.65 -9.31 -7.20
C ARG A 90 6.41 -9.33 -6.33
N ASP A 91 6.56 -9.07 -5.03
CA ASP A 91 5.45 -9.10 -4.07
C ASP A 91 4.40 -8.02 -4.40
N THR A 92 4.83 -6.84 -4.86
CA THR A 92 3.93 -5.78 -5.31
C THR A 92 3.12 -6.22 -6.54
N ILE A 93 3.76 -6.87 -7.53
CA ILE A 93 3.05 -7.38 -8.70
C ILE A 93 2.05 -8.46 -8.30
N LEU A 94 2.45 -9.44 -7.47
CA LEU A 94 1.55 -10.48 -7.00
C LEU A 94 0.32 -9.90 -6.28
N LEU A 95 0.53 -8.89 -5.44
CA LEU A 95 -0.56 -8.21 -4.74
C LEU A 95 -1.48 -7.45 -5.69
N CYS A 96 -0.93 -6.57 -6.54
CA CYS A 96 -1.71 -5.69 -7.41
C CYS A 96 -2.49 -6.43 -8.50
N THR A 97 -2.08 -7.66 -8.83
CA THR A 97 -2.70 -8.47 -9.89
C THR A 97 -3.28 -9.80 -9.37
N MET A 98 -3.41 -9.96 -8.04
CA MET A 98 -3.95 -11.17 -7.42
C MET A 98 -5.37 -11.49 -7.91
N PRO A 99 -5.78 -12.77 -7.95
CA PRO A 99 -7.07 -13.19 -8.50
C PRO A 99 -8.28 -12.47 -7.85
N ALA A 100 -8.26 -12.23 -6.54
CA ALA A 100 -9.36 -11.56 -5.84
C ALA A 100 -9.54 -10.10 -6.31
N LEU A 101 -8.42 -9.34 -6.44
CA LEU A 101 -8.45 -7.98 -6.94
C LEU A 101 -8.79 -7.93 -8.44
N TRP A 102 -8.26 -8.87 -9.20
CA TRP A 102 -8.56 -9.01 -10.62
C TRP A 102 -10.06 -9.25 -10.87
N HIS A 103 -10.68 -10.16 -10.11
CA HIS A 103 -12.12 -10.40 -10.17
C HIS A 103 -12.91 -9.13 -9.83
N ALA A 104 -12.53 -8.43 -8.76
CA ALA A 104 -13.18 -7.21 -8.33
C ALA A 104 -13.13 -6.10 -9.42
N TRP A 105 -11.98 -5.92 -10.08
CA TRP A 105 -11.84 -5.01 -11.23
C TRP A 105 -12.70 -5.42 -12.43
N GLY A 106 -12.87 -6.72 -12.67
CA GLY A 106 -13.78 -7.23 -13.69
C GLY A 106 -15.25 -6.84 -13.48
N GLU A 107 -15.63 -6.59 -12.23
CA GLU A 107 -16.97 -6.16 -11.82
C GLU A 107 -17.06 -4.64 -11.54
N LEU A 108 -16.09 -3.83 -11.99
CA LEU A 108 -16.05 -2.37 -11.76
C LEU A 108 -17.37 -1.69 -12.11
N ALA A 109 -18.03 -2.07 -13.21
CA ALA A 109 -19.31 -1.50 -13.59
C ALA A 109 -20.40 -1.71 -12.51
N THR A 110 -20.33 -2.79 -11.76
CA THR A 110 -21.22 -3.06 -10.62
C THR A 110 -20.87 -2.15 -9.44
N ALA A 111 -19.59 -1.99 -9.11
CA ALA A 111 -19.14 -1.08 -8.07
C ALA A 111 -19.59 0.37 -8.36
N VAL A 112 -19.41 0.84 -9.60
CA VAL A 112 -19.83 2.19 -10.02
C VAL A 112 -21.35 2.39 -9.93
N ARG A 113 -22.15 1.37 -10.28
CA ARG A 113 -23.62 1.47 -10.17
C ARG A 113 -24.11 1.49 -8.74
N THR A 114 -23.43 0.81 -7.83
CA THR A 114 -23.89 0.62 -6.45
C THR A 114 -23.22 1.54 -5.44
N GLY A 115 -22.08 2.14 -5.79
CA GLY A 115 -21.22 2.88 -4.87
C GLY A 115 -20.62 2.00 -3.77
N LYS A 116 -20.54 0.68 -3.99
CA LYS A 116 -20.06 -0.29 -2.99
C LYS A 116 -18.95 -1.16 -3.57
N PRO A 117 -18.03 -1.68 -2.73
CA PRO A 117 -17.00 -2.61 -3.19
C PRO A 117 -17.62 -3.90 -3.71
N VAL A 118 -16.92 -4.53 -4.63
CA VAL A 118 -17.29 -5.85 -5.14
C VAL A 118 -16.98 -6.89 -4.07
N ARG A 119 -17.93 -7.78 -3.86
CA ARG A 119 -17.77 -8.94 -2.99
C ARG A 119 -17.72 -10.21 -3.82
N ASP A 120 -16.77 -11.08 -3.50
CA ASP A 120 -16.69 -12.41 -4.08
C ASP A 120 -17.98 -13.20 -3.85
N ARG A 121 -18.48 -13.90 -4.86
CA ARG A 121 -19.78 -14.58 -4.81
C ARG A 121 -19.82 -15.79 -3.90
N ASP A 122 -18.67 -16.46 -3.73
CA ASP A 122 -18.59 -17.69 -2.95
C ASP A 122 -18.30 -17.40 -1.48
N THR A 123 -17.41 -16.44 -1.20
CA THR A 123 -16.96 -16.09 0.15
C THR A 123 -17.72 -14.92 0.77
N GLY A 124 -18.29 -14.05 -0.05
CA GLY A 124 -18.91 -12.79 0.38
C GLY A 124 -17.90 -11.71 0.79
N TYR A 125 -16.59 -11.97 0.66
CA TYR A 125 -15.54 -11.03 1.07
C TYR A 125 -15.17 -10.06 -0.05
N THR A 126 -14.75 -8.84 0.33
CA THR A 126 -14.04 -7.93 -0.58
C THR A 126 -12.62 -8.45 -0.84
N ALA A 127 -11.92 -7.87 -1.82
CA ALA A 127 -10.52 -8.19 -2.05
C ALA A 127 -9.64 -7.85 -0.83
N PHE A 128 -9.95 -6.77 -0.11
CA PHE A 128 -9.27 -6.39 1.14
C PHE A 128 -9.50 -7.42 2.25
N GLU A 129 -10.77 -7.79 2.50
CA GLU A 129 -11.11 -8.80 3.52
C GLU A 129 -10.48 -10.17 3.19
N THR A 130 -10.37 -10.52 1.89
CA THR A 130 -9.67 -11.72 1.44
C THR A 130 -8.19 -11.62 1.76
N THR A 131 -7.54 -10.49 1.44
CA THR A 131 -6.12 -10.25 1.77
C THR A 131 -5.87 -10.40 3.27
N ALA A 132 -6.69 -9.78 4.10
CA ALA A 132 -6.53 -9.82 5.56
C ALA A 132 -6.69 -11.24 6.16
N ARG A 133 -7.47 -12.10 5.52
CA ARG A 133 -7.78 -13.48 6.00
C ARG A 133 -6.77 -14.52 5.55
N HIS A 134 -5.98 -14.26 4.53
CA HIS A 134 -4.98 -15.19 4.01
C HIS A 134 -3.57 -14.74 4.41
N ALA A 135 -2.89 -15.53 5.21
CA ALA A 135 -1.57 -15.17 5.78
C ALA A 135 -0.54 -14.75 4.73
N GLU A 136 -0.47 -15.46 3.60
CA GLU A 136 0.45 -15.14 2.51
C GLU A 136 0.09 -13.81 1.84
N LEU A 137 -1.18 -13.57 1.48
CA LEU A 137 -1.61 -12.32 0.88
C LEU A 137 -1.44 -11.15 1.85
N SER A 138 -1.70 -11.36 3.13
CA SER A 138 -1.47 -10.38 4.18
C SER A 138 0.02 -10.02 4.31
N ARG A 139 0.92 -11.01 4.21
CA ARG A 139 2.37 -10.77 4.15
C ARG A 139 2.76 -9.95 2.92
N LEU A 140 2.30 -10.36 1.72
CA LEU A 140 2.55 -9.63 0.47
C LEU A 140 2.07 -8.17 0.57
N TYR A 141 0.86 -7.96 1.10
CA TYR A 141 0.30 -6.62 1.31
C TYR A 141 1.19 -5.76 2.20
N ARG A 142 1.61 -6.29 3.36
CA ARG A 142 2.49 -5.56 4.28
C ARG A 142 3.85 -5.25 3.66
N THR A 143 4.47 -6.21 2.97
CA THR A 143 5.75 -5.99 2.28
C THR A 143 5.64 -4.89 1.23
N ALA A 144 4.60 -4.93 0.39
CA ALA A 144 4.36 -3.91 -0.64
C ALA A 144 4.07 -2.53 -0.03
N LYS A 145 3.27 -2.48 1.04
CA LYS A 145 2.93 -1.24 1.75
C LYS A 145 4.17 -0.64 2.45
N ALA A 146 4.97 -1.46 3.13
CA ALA A 146 6.22 -1.01 3.76
C ALA A 146 7.16 -0.37 2.73
N ARG A 147 7.34 -1.01 1.57
CA ARG A 147 8.16 -0.47 0.49
C ARG A 147 7.62 0.86 -0.04
N ALA A 148 6.33 0.94 -0.33
CA ALA A 148 5.70 2.17 -0.81
C ALA A 148 5.80 3.31 0.22
N SER A 149 5.85 2.97 1.51
CA SER A 149 5.93 3.95 2.60
C SER A 149 7.33 4.52 2.81
N LEU A 150 8.41 3.86 2.38
CA LEU A 150 9.79 4.27 2.72
C LEU A 150 10.13 5.69 2.23
N GLU A 151 9.84 6.00 0.97
CA GLU A 151 10.18 7.30 0.36
C GLU A 151 9.38 8.43 1.00
N PHE A 152 8.07 8.24 1.14
CA PHE A 152 7.17 9.14 1.83
C PHE A 152 7.61 9.37 3.27
N THR A 153 7.89 8.31 4.02
CA THR A 153 8.31 8.36 5.42
C THR A 153 9.53 9.26 5.62
N ALA A 154 10.55 9.11 4.75
CA ALA A 154 11.74 9.95 4.80
C ALA A 154 11.46 11.44 4.52
N SER A 155 10.44 11.74 3.71
CA SER A 155 10.00 13.11 3.45
C SER A 155 9.19 13.67 4.63
N ALA A 156 8.25 12.90 5.16
CA ALA A 156 7.34 13.33 6.23
C ALA A 156 8.11 13.76 7.51
N VAL A 157 9.09 12.95 7.94
CA VAL A 157 9.88 13.27 9.15
C VAL A 157 10.84 14.46 8.99
N LYS A 158 11.07 14.92 7.75
CA LYS A 158 11.87 16.14 7.49
C LYS A 158 11.05 17.41 7.55
N VAL A 159 9.76 17.33 7.23
CA VAL A 159 8.87 18.49 7.09
C VAL A 159 7.99 18.70 8.31
N TYR A 160 7.89 17.71 9.20
CA TYR A 160 7.08 17.78 10.42
C TYR A 160 7.90 17.36 11.64
N ASP A 161 7.89 18.22 12.68
CA ASP A 161 8.68 18.02 13.90
C ASP A 161 7.91 17.16 14.92
N PHE A 162 8.21 15.85 14.93
CA PHE A 162 7.65 14.91 15.90
C PHE A 162 8.33 14.98 17.29
N SER A 163 9.45 15.67 17.44
CA SER A 163 10.15 15.78 18.73
C SER A 163 9.40 16.62 19.76
N ALA A 164 8.37 17.35 19.34
CA ALA A 164 7.47 18.09 20.22
C ALA A 164 6.59 17.16 21.10
N PHE A 165 6.52 15.85 20.78
CA PHE A 165 5.68 14.87 21.48
C PHE A 165 6.52 13.89 22.29
N GLY A 166 6.14 13.65 23.54
CA GLY A 166 6.77 12.64 24.39
C GLY A 166 6.41 11.22 23.97
N VAL A 167 5.13 11.00 23.55
CA VAL A 167 4.62 9.72 23.09
C VAL A 167 3.81 9.88 21.80
N VAL A 168 4.18 9.12 20.77
CA VAL A 168 3.46 9.05 19.48
C VAL A 168 2.84 7.66 19.32
N ALA A 169 1.52 7.58 19.09
CA ALA A 169 0.79 6.35 18.75
C ALA A 169 0.48 6.30 17.26
N ASP A 170 0.96 5.29 16.57
CA ASP A 170 0.68 5.00 15.15
C ASP A 170 -0.45 3.98 15.07
N LEU A 171 -1.64 4.43 14.66
CA LEU A 171 -2.86 3.64 14.62
C LEU A 171 -3.05 3.01 13.25
N GLY A 172 -3.10 1.69 13.20
CA GLY A 172 -3.01 0.96 11.92
C GLY A 172 -1.61 1.08 11.32
N GLY A 173 -0.58 1.13 12.18
CA GLY A 173 0.82 1.34 11.79
C GLY A 173 1.45 0.19 11.02
N ASP A 174 0.71 -0.90 10.82
CA ASP A 174 1.06 -2.06 9.99
C ASP A 174 2.46 -2.61 10.33
N CYS A 175 3.44 -2.43 9.43
CA CYS A 175 4.82 -2.89 9.68
C CYS A 175 5.63 -1.99 10.63
N GLY A 176 5.09 -0.87 11.14
CA GLY A 176 5.80 0.06 12.00
C GLY A 176 6.84 0.95 11.30
N THR A 177 6.88 0.95 9.97
CA THR A 177 7.89 1.68 9.17
C THR A 177 7.84 3.18 9.43
N PHE A 178 6.64 3.77 9.49
CA PHE A 178 6.50 5.20 9.72
C PHE A 178 6.90 5.58 11.15
N LEU A 179 6.42 4.84 12.15
CA LEU A 179 6.80 5.10 13.54
C LEU A 179 8.30 4.89 13.77
N ALA A 180 8.92 3.89 13.13
CA ALA A 180 10.36 3.69 13.21
C ALA A 180 11.14 4.92 12.74
N ALA A 181 10.73 5.55 11.64
CA ALA A 181 11.36 6.76 11.13
C ALA A 181 11.09 7.99 12.03
N ILE A 182 9.89 8.12 12.59
CA ILE A 182 9.56 9.15 13.59
C ILE A 182 10.53 9.03 14.78
N LEU A 183 10.65 7.81 15.35
CA LEU A 183 11.51 7.58 16.51
C LEU A 183 13.01 7.77 16.20
N ALA A 184 13.44 7.46 14.98
CA ALA A 184 14.80 7.70 14.53
C ALA A 184 15.10 9.22 14.42
N SER A 185 14.12 10.03 14.00
CA SER A 185 14.25 11.48 13.88
C SER A 185 14.07 12.23 15.20
N ALA A 186 13.39 11.63 16.19
CA ALA A 186 13.06 12.19 17.49
C ALA A 186 13.58 11.29 18.64
N PRO A 187 14.84 11.41 19.07
CA PRO A 187 15.49 10.47 20.00
C PRO A 187 14.84 10.36 21.39
N GLU A 188 14.19 11.41 21.87
CA GLU A 188 13.54 11.44 23.19
C GLU A 188 12.07 10.97 23.15
N THR A 189 11.49 10.84 21.95
CA THR A 189 10.11 10.40 21.75
C THR A 189 10.00 8.88 21.93
N ARG A 190 8.93 8.44 22.57
CA ARG A 190 8.52 7.03 22.67
C ARG A 190 7.40 6.75 21.67
N GLY A 191 7.27 5.51 21.25
CA GLY A 191 6.27 5.10 20.27
C GLY A 191 5.33 4.01 20.78
N ILE A 192 4.12 3.98 20.22
CA ILE A 192 3.17 2.88 20.36
C ILE A 192 2.69 2.54 18.95
N VAL A 193 2.97 1.33 18.46
CA VAL A 193 2.26 0.80 17.28
C VAL A 193 1.00 0.11 17.78
N TYR A 194 -0.16 0.59 17.34
CA TYR A 194 -1.46 0.03 17.67
C TYR A 194 -2.07 -0.62 16.45
N ASP A 195 -2.06 -1.94 16.39
CA ASP A 195 -2.54 -2.70 15.24
C ASP A 195 -3.03 -4.10 15.65
N LEU A 196 -3.63 -4.80 14.69
CA LEU A 196 -4.09 -6.17 14.87
C LEU A 196 -2.91 -7.13 15.14
N PRO A 197 -3.10 -8.18 15.97
CA PRO A 197 -2.00 -9.07 16.40
C PRO A 197 -1.19 -9.70 15.26
N GLN A 198 -1.77 -9.89 14.08
CA GLN A 198 -1.08 -10.47 12.91
C GLN A 198 0.00 -9.56 12.30
N ALA A 199 0.03 -8.27 12.64
CA ALA A 199 1.08 -7.34 12.21
C ALA A 199 2.30 -7.36 13.15
N HIS A 200 2.16 -7.80 14.39
CA HIS A 200 3.12 -7.59 15.48
C HIS A 200 4.52 -8.18 15.23
N GLU A 201 4.60 -9.36 14.60
CA GLU A 201 5.91 -10.01 14.35
C GLU A 201 6.76 -9.16 13.39
N GLN A 202 6.18 -8.74 12.27
CA GLN A 202 6.87 -7.92 11.29
C GLN A 202 7.18 -6.52 11.83
N THR A 203 6.26 -5.94 12.61
CA THR A 203 6.47 -4.66 13.30
C THR A 203 7.67 -4.75 14.24
N ALA A 204 7.77 -5.81 15.06
CA ALA A 204 8.89 -5.99 15.96
C ALA A 204 10.23 -6.12 15.22
N GLU A 205 10.25 -6.79 14.08
CA GLU A 205 11.44 -6.88 13.23
C GLU A 205 11.84 -5.52 12.66
N THR A 206 10.92 -4.77 12.08
CA THR A 206 11.16 -3.42 11.55
C THR A 206 11.73 -2.47 12.61
N LEU A 207 11.13 -2.45 13.81
CA LEU A 207 11.59 -1.60 14.93
C LEU A 207 12.98 -1.99 15.42
N ARG A 208 13.28 -3.30 15.45
CA ARG A 208 14.61 -3.81 15.84
C ARG A 208 15.67 -3.44 14.80
N GLU A 209 15.37 -3.59 13.51
CA GLU A 209 16.29 -3.21 12.42
C GLU A 209 16.57 -1.71 12.38
N ALA A 210 15.56 -0.90 12.70
CA ALA A 210 15.71 0.56 12.85
C ALA A 210 16.41 0.97 14.15
N GLY A 211 16.69 0.06 15.09
CA GLY A 211 17.34 0.34 16.36
C GLY A 211 16.51 1.17 17.34
N VAL A 212 15.16 1.09 17.25
CA VAL A 212 14.24 1.88 18.08
C VAL A 212 13.29 1.04 18.95
N ALA A 213 13.46 -0.28 18.93
CA ALA A 213 12.56 -1.23 19.62
C ALA A 213 12.45 -1.00 21.13
N ASP A 214 13.51 -0.55 21.79
CA ASP A 214 13.56 -0.25 23.22
C ASP A 214 12.74 0.98 23.64
N ARG A 215 12.33 1.80 22.67
CA ARG A 215 11.49 2.99 22.86
C ARG A 215 10.08 2.83 22.30
N CYS A 216 9.71 1.63 21.81
CA CYS A 216 8.44 1.38 21.15
C CYS A 216 7.69 0.23 21.82
N GLU A 217 6.42 0.45 22.12
CA GLU A 217 5.46 -0.56 22.53
C GLU A 217 4.65 -1.03 21.30
N ILE A 218 4.35 -2.33 21.24
CA ILE A 218 3.44 -2.91 20.25
C ILE A 218 2.17 -3.32 21.00
N ALA A 219 1.09 -2.57 20.80
CA ALA A 219 -0.20 -2.80 21.43
C ALA A 219 -1.19 -3.43 20.43
N GLY A 220 -1.90 -4.47 20.87
CA GLY A 220 -2.89 -5.16 20.05
C GLY A 220 -4.26 -4.53 20.18
N GLY A 221 -4.88 -4.19 19.06
CA GLY A 221 -6.26 -3.72 19.04
C GLY A 221 -6.74 -3.33 17.64
N ASP A 222 -8.04 -3.11 17.54
CA ASP A 222 -8.69 -2.59 16.32
C ASP A 222 -9.13 -1.14 16.59
N ALA A 223 -8.45 -0.19 15.96
CA ALA A 223 -8.74 1.23 16.12
C ALA A 223 -10.17 1.59 15.62
N ALA A 224 -10.74 0.79 14.72
CA ALA A 224 -12.14 0.95 14.32
C ALA A 224 -13.14 0.60 15.44
N VAL A 225 -12.73 -0.20 16.44
CA VAL A 225 -13.54 -0.57 17.60
C VAL A 225 -13.28 0.37 18.77
N ALA A 226 -12.00 0.51 19.17
CA ALA A 226 -11.59 1.39 20.25
C ALA A 226 -10.09 1.71 20.14
N VAL A 227 -9.68 2.83 20.72
CA VAL A 227 -8.27 3.21 20.88
C VAL A 227 -7.99 3.36 22.37
N GLU A 228 -7.07 2.54 22.89
CA GLU A 228 -6.71 2.51 24.31
C GLU A 228 -5.23 2.89 24.47
N THR A 229 -4.92 4.14 24.17
CA THR A 229 -3.54 4.65 24.35
C THR A 229 -3.55 5.96 25.13
N GLY A 230 -2.43 6.33 25.73
CA GLY A 230 -2.23 7.60 26.42
C GLY A 230 -1.12 8.39 25.73
N ALA A 231 -1.26 8.66 24.43
CA ALA A 231 -0.26 9.35 23.63
C ALA A 231 -0.51 10.87 23.58
N ASP A 232 0.56 11.64 23.31
CA ASP A 232 0.50 13.06 23.04
C ASP A 232 0.16 13.34 21.58
N ALA A 233 0.54 12.44 20.70
CA ALA A 233 0.16 12.48 19.29
C ALA A 233 -0.34 11.11 18.80
N TYR A 234 -1.37 11.14 17.97
CA TYR A 234 -1.96 10.00 17.30
C TYR A 234 -1.78 10.15 15.80
N VAL A 235 -1.26 9.14 15.14
CA VAL A 235 -1.01 9.16 13.70
C VAL A 235 -1.94 8.17 13.01
N LEU A 236 -2.56 8.60 11.91
CA LEU A 236 -3.29 7.78 10.97
C LEU A 236 -2.61 7.92 9.60
N ASN A 237 -1.83 6.91 9.22
CA ASN A 237 -1.05 6.94 7.98
C ASN A 237 -1.68 6.00 6.93
N HIS A 238 -2.30 6.56 5.90
CA HIS A 238 -3.01 5.82 4.85
C HIS A 238 -4.09 4.86 5.38
N VAL A 239 -4.87 5.33 6.34
CA VAL A 239 -5.93 4.55 6.99
C VAL A 239 -7.32 5.00 6.52
N LEU A 240 -7.56 6.31 6.45
CA LEU A 240 -8.89 6.85 6.15
C LEU A 240 -9.31 6.61 4.69
N ARG A 241 -8.36 6.51 3.79
CA ARG A 241 -8.61 6.22 2.37
C ARG A 241 -9.19 4.83 2.11
N ASP A 242 -8.97 3.89 3.01
CA ASP A 242 -9.47 2.52 2.89
C ASP A 242 -10.94 2.37 3.38
N MET A 243 -11.57 3.48 3.81
CA MET A 243 -12.89 3.50 4.43
C MET A 243 -13.85 4.46 3.72
N ASP A 244 -15.15 4.15 3.78
CA ASP A 244 -16.19 5.13 3.49
C ASP A 244 -16.27 6.20 4.60
N ASP A 245 -17.09 7.24 4.39
CA ASP A 245 -17.14 8.38 5.29
C ASP A 245 -17.71 8.01 6.69
N ASP A 246 -18.68 7.11 6.76
CA ASP A 246 -19.27 6.70 8.03
C ASP A 246 -18.28 5.94 8.91
N HIS A 247 -17.52 4.99 8.32
CA HIS A 247 -16.48 4.25 9.03
C HIS A 247 -15.29 5.15 9.39
N ALA A 248 -14.89 6.06 8.51
CA ALA A 248 -13.82 7.03 8.79
C ALA A 248 -14.18 7.95 9.96
N VAL A 249 -15.43 8.47 10.01
CA VAL A 249 -15.90 9.29 11.12
C VAL A 249 -15.98 8.48 12.43
N ALA A 250 -16.38 7.21 12.36
CA ALA A 250 -16.42 6.34 13.54
C ALA A 250 -15.02 6.11 14.12
N LEU A 251 -14.03 5.78 13.27
CA LEU A 251 -12.63 5.65 13.67
C LEU A 251 -12.09 6.94 14.30
N LEU A 252 -12.31 8.07 13.64
CA LEU A 252 -11.88 9.38 14.16
C LEU A 252 -12.49 9.71 15.52
N ARG A 253 -13.76 9.34 15.76
CA ARG A 253 -14.40 9.48 17.08
C ARG A 253 -13.78 8.60 18.14
N ASN A 254 -13.35 7.38 17.80
CA ASN A 254 -12.60 6.52 18.72
C ASN A 254 -11.25 7.17 19.09
N CYS A 255 -10.53 7.73 18.11
CA CYS A 255 -9.32 8.51 18.38
C CYS A 255 -9.62 9.69 19.31
N ARG A 256 -10.67 10.47 19.01
CA ARG A 256 -11.07 11.63 19.82
C ARG A 256 -11.38 11.26 21.28
N ALA A 257 -12.02 10.10 21.49
CA ALA A 257 -12.36 9.61 22.83
C ALA A 257 -11.13 9.20 23.66
N ALA A 258 -10.05 8.73 23.00
CA ALA A 258 -8.81 8.34 23.65
C ALA A 258 -7.87 9.54 23.92
N MET A 259 -8.09 10.67 23.26
CA MET A 259 -7.20 11.82 23.28
C MET A 259 -7.47 12.75 24.45
N GLY A 260 -6.39 13.18 25.12
CA GLY A 260 -6.42 14.34 26.01
C GLY A 260 -6.60 15.67 25.25
N ARG A 261 -6.93 16.74 25.94
CA ARG A 261 -7.16 18.07 25.33
C ARG A 261 -5.95 18.63 24.57
N GLU A 262 -4.74 18.38 25.08
CA GLU A 262 -3.51 18.87 24.47
C GLU A 262 -2.94 17.94 23.39
N ALA A 263 -3.52 16.72 23.24
CA ALA A 263 -3.05 15.77 22.26
C ALA A 263 -3.36 16.23 20.82
N ARG A 264 -2.59 15.73 19.86
CA ARG A 264 -2.75 16.03 18.43
C ARG A 264 -3.08 14.77 17.65
N LEU A 265 -3.94 14.91 16.67
CA LEU A 265 -4.14 13.91 15.62
C LEU A 265 -3.43 14.37 14.36
N ILE A 266 -2.62 13.49 13.78
CA ILE A 266 -1.88 13.74 12.54
C ILE A 266 -2.38 12.73 11.51
N VAL A 267 -3.18 13.21 10.56
CA VAL A 267 -3.66 12.41 9.43
C VAL A 267 -2.70 12.58 8.28
N VAL A 268 -2.20 11.47 7.78
CA VAL A 268 -1.22 11.44 6.69
C VAL A 268 -1.85 10.74 5.48
N GLU A 269 -2.20 11.53 4.48
CA GLU A 269 -2.94 11.04 3.30
C GLU A 269 -2.54 11.79 2.04
N THR A 270 -2.81 11.20 0.90
CA THR A 270 -2.87 11.95 -0.36
C THR A 270 -4.14 12.80 -0.36
N VAL A 271 -4.03 14.03 -0.87
CA VAL A 271 -5.18 14.94 -0.97
C VAL A 271 -5.48 15.20 -2.44
N MET A 272 -6.61 14.67 -2.89
CA MET A 272 -7.01 14.77 -4.29
C MET A 272 -7.34 16.21 -4.68
N PRO A 273 -6.83 16.73 -5.81
CA PRO A 273 -7.24 18.01 -6.36
C PRO A 273 -8.74 18.02 -6.71
N VAL A 274 -9.40 19.17 -6.52
CA VAL A 274 -10.81 19.31 -6.90
C VAL A 274 -11.03 19.16 -8.41
N VAL A 275 -10.03 19.55 -9.20
CA VAL A 275 -10.02 19.39 -10.67
C VAL A 275 -8.77 18.61 -11.04
N LEU A 276 -8.98 17.45 -11.63
CA LEU A 276 -7.89 16.59 -12.11
C LEU A 276 -7.49 16.96 -13.53
N SER A 277 -6.20 17.07 -13.78
CA SER A 277 -5.63 17.07 -15.12
C SER A 277 -5.48 15.63 -15.65
N ALA A 278 -5.14 15.48 -16.93
CA ALA A 278 -4.82 14.17 -17.49
C ALA A 278 -3.54 13.57 -16.90
N GLU A 279 -2.63 14.41 -16.40
CA GLU A 279 -1.38 13.99 -15.74
C GLU A 279 -1.65 13.52 -14.30
N ASP A 280 -2.59 14.16 -13.60
CA ASP A 280 -2.96 13.80 -12.22
C ASP A 280 -3.82 12.54 -12.15
N SER A 281 -4.64 12.31 -13.19
CA SER A 281 -5.66 11.24 -13.17
C SER A 281 -5.12 9.83 -12.90
N PRO A 282 -3.94 9.40 -13.39
CA PRO A 282 -3.41 8.09 -13.04
C PRO A 282 -3.11 7.95 -11.54
N ALA A 283 -2.58 9.00 -10.92
CA ALA A 283 -2.19 8.97 -9.52
C ALA A 283 -3.37 9.08 -8.55
N TYR A 284 -4.40 9.87 -8.89
CA TYR A 284 -5.56 10.07 -8.01
C TYR A 284 -6.79 9.30 -8.48
N GLY A 285 -7.23 9.49 -9.73
CA GLY A 285 -8.50 8.94 -10.20
C GLY A 285 -8.49 7.41 -10.32
N MET A 286 -7.38 6.80 -10.76
CA MET A 286 -7.28 5.34 -10.80
C MET A 286 -7.13 4.75 -9.40
N THR A 287 -6.41 5.44 -8.51
CA THR A 287 -6.26 5.02 -7.11
C THR A 287 -7.58 5.12 -6.36
N ASP A 288 -8.36 6.17 -6.59
CA ASP A 288 -9.70 6.32 -6.01
C ASP A 288 -10.63 5.16 -6.41
N LEU A 289 -10.66 4.81 -7.71
CA LEU A 289 -11.41 3.64 -8.16
C LEU A 289 -10.87 2.32 -7.59
N ASN A 290 -9.54 2.21 -7.40
CA ASN A 290 -8.97 1.04 -6.77
C ASN A 290 -9.42 0.92 -5.31
N ASN A 291 -9.48 2.01 -4.56
CA ASN A 291 -9.96 2.01 -3.18
C ASN A 291 -11.44 1.59 -3.10
N LEU A 292 -12.28 2.10 -4.01
CA LEU A 292 -13.67 1.65 -4.12
C LEU A 292 -13.78 0.15 -4.37
N VAL A 293 -13.03 -0.37 -5.35
CA VAL A 293 -13.10 -1.77 -5.77
C VAL A 293 -12.54 -2.70 -4.70
N TYR A 294 -11.43 -2.32 -4.06
CA TYR A 294 -10.67 -3.14 -3.13
C TYR A 294 -11.31 -3.23 -1.75
N ALA A 295 -11.67 -2.09 -1.16
CA ALA A 295 -12.14 -1.99 0.23
C ALA A 295 -13.47 -1.24 0.40
N GLY A 296 -13.90 -0.46 -0.59
CA GLY A 296 -15.02 0.47 -0.49
C GLY A 296 -14.61 1.84 0.05
N GLY A 297 -13.31 2.11 0.08
CA GLY A 297 -12.75 3.39 0.45
C GLY A 297 -12.74 4.41 -0.70
N ARG A 298 -12.11 5.55 -0.46
CA ARG A 298 -12.03 6.65 -1.44
C ARG A 298 -10.89 7.61 -1.16
N GLU A 299 -10.36 8.21 -2.22
CA GLU A 299 -9.54 9.41 -2.10
C GLU A 299 -10.43 10.61 -1.76
N ARG A 300 -9.86 11.61 -1.07
CA ARG A 300 -10.61 12.79 -0.63
C ARG A 300 -9.88 14.06 -0.94
N THR A 301 -10.65 15.10 -1.24
CA THR A 301 -10.18 16.48 -1.35
C THR A 301 -9.91 17.06 0.05
N ALA A 302 -9.17 18.16 0.12
CA ALA A 302 -8.91 18.87 1.37
C ALA A 302 -10.19 19.26 2.13
N GLU A 303 -11.25 19.63 1.40
CA GLU A 303 -12.51 20.01 2.03
C GLU A 303 -13.27 18.80 2.58
N GLU A 304 -13.22 17.66 1.89
CA GLU A 304 -13.81 16.41 2.37
C GLU A 304 -13.09 15.91 3.63
N TYR A 305 -11.74 15.96 3.69
CA TYR A 305 -11.01 15.66 4.94
C TYR A 305 -11.40 16.61 6.07
N ARG A 306 -11.51 17.93 5.82
CA ARG A 306 -11.95 18.89 6.84
C ARG A 306 -13.38 18.58 7.33
N ALA A 307 -14.26 18.17 6.43
CA ALA A 307 -15.64 17.79 6.80
C ALA A 307 -15.67 16.55 7.69
N LEU A 308 -14.90 15.50 7.36
CA LEU A 308 -14.76 14.30 8.20
C LEU A 308 -14.22 14.63 9.59
N LEU A 309 -13.12 15.37 9.65
CA LEU A 309 -12.47 15.75 10.91
C LEU A 309 -13.41 16.56 11.80
N ARG A 310 -14.10 17.54 11.23
CA ARG A 310 -15.12 18.33 11.95
C ARG A 310 -16.28 17.47 12.47
N ALA A 311 -16.78 16.52 11.65
CA ALA A 311 -17.85 15.61 12.05
C ALA A 311 -17.45 14.67 13.19
N ALA A 312 -16.14 14.47 13.38
CA ALA A 312 -15.57 13.66 14.47
C ALA A 312 -15.10 14.50 15.68
N GLY A 313 -15.28 15.83 15.69
CA GLY A 313 -14.91 16.71 16.79
C GLY A 313 -13.44 17.13 16.76
N PHE A 314 -12.90 17.37 15.57
CA PHE A 314 -11.55 17.88 15.37
C PHE A 314 -11.52 19.20 14.60
N ALA A 315 -10.66 20.12 15.03
CA ALA A 315 -10.27 21.31 14.30
C ALA A 315 -8.93 21.09 13.58
N VAL A 316 -8.86 21.40 12.29
CA VAL A 316 -7.58 21.39 11.55
C VAL A 316 -6.77 22.59 11.96
N MET A 317 -5.55 22.36 12.43
CA MET A 317 -4.61 23.39 12.88
C MET A 317 -3.63 23.79 11.77
N SER A 318 -3.07 22.80 11.10
CA SER A 318 -2.11 23.02 10.04
C SER A 318 -2.17 21.90 8.98
N THR A 319 -1.61 22.16 7.80
CA THR A 319 -1.40 21.17 6.75
C THR A 319 -0.01 21.39 6.17
N THR A 320 0.80 20.33 6.16
CA THR A 320 2.18 20.36 5.68
C THR A 320 2.33 19.36 4.53
N ASN A 321 2.89 19.79 3.42
CA ASN A 321 3.14 18.89 2.27
C ASN A 321 4.45 18.12 2.49
N ALA A 322 4.40 16.83 2.28
CA ALA A 322 5.56 15.96 2.19
C ALA A 322 5.67 15.47 0.75
N ALA A 323 6.73 15.87 0.06
CA ALA A 323 6.96 15.50 -1.32
C ALA A 323 7.11 13.98 -1.46
N SER A 324 6.52 13.44 -2.51
CA SER A 324 6.72 12.06 -2.96
C SER A 324 7.76 12.01 -4.10
N THR A 325 8.01 10.80 -4.61
CA THR A 325 8.82 10.60 -5.81
C THR A 325 8.12 11.15 -7.03
N GLU A 326 8.88 11.58 -8.02
CA GLU A 326 8.38 12.10 -9.29
C GLU A 326 7.34 11.14 -9.91
N GLY A 327 6.17 11.69 -10.23
CA GLY A 327 5.05 10.93 -10.81
C GLY A 327 4.08 10.30 -9.80
N LEU A 328 4.33 10.43 -8.50
CA LEU A 328 3.40 10.05 -7.43
C LEU A 328 2.80 11.29 -6.77
N PRO A 329 1.56 11.21 -6.24
CA PRO A 329 0.95 12.34 -5.55
C PRO A 329 1.70 12.68 -4.26
N ASP A 330 1.82 13.98 -3.98
CA ASP A 330 2.34 14.44 -2.69
C ASP A 330 1.40 14.05 -1.55
N TYR A 331 2.01 13.78 -0.41
CA TYR A 331 1.28 13.51 0.82
C TYR A 331 1.09 14.80 1.62
N GLN A 332 0.03 14.83 2.41
CA GLN A 332 -0.22 15.90 3.36
C GLN A 332 -0.30 15.33 4.77
N LEU A 333 0.41 15.99 5.68
CA LEU A 333 0.25 15.81 7.12
C LEU A 333 -0.75 16.86 7.59
N ILE A 334 -1.93 16.42 7.96
CA ILE A 334 -3.02 17.26 8.46
C ILE A 334 -3.02 17.17 9.99
N GLU A 335 -2.51 18.20 10.64
CA GLU A 335 -2.50 18.29 12.09
C GLU A 335 -3.83 18.80 12.60
N CYS A 336 -4.39 18.12 13.60
CA CYS A 336 -5.68 18.43 14.19
C CYS A 336 -5.61 18.47 15.71
N ALA A 337 -6.38 19.35 16.30
CA ALA A 337 -6.64 19.37 17.73
C ALA A 337 -8.08 18.93 18.02
N PRO A 338 -8.35 18.39 19.22
CA PRO A 338 -9.72 18.23 19.73
C PRO A 338 -10.48 19.55 19.67
N ASP A 339 -11.67 19.54 19.05
CA ASP A 339 -12.59 20.67 19.05
C ASP A 339 -13.49 20.56 20.30
N ASP A 340 -13.70 21.69 21.02
CA ASP A 340 -14.42 21.74 22.32
C ASP A 340 -15.94 21.62 22.20
#